data_6cbeb42814857453415bb688314b9c08
#
_entry.id   6cbeb42814857453415bb688314b9c08
#
_cell.length_a   1.000
_cell.length_b   1.000
_cell.length_c   1.000
_cell.angle_alpha   90.00
_cell.angle_beta   90.00
_cell.angle_gamma   90.00
#
_symmetry.space_group_name_H-M   'P 1'
#
loop_
_entity.id
_entity.type
_entity.pdbx_description
1 polymer ?
#
loop_
_entity_poly.entity_id
_entity_poly.type
_entity_poly.pdbx_seq_one_letter_code
_entity_poly.pdbx_strand_id
1 'polypeptide(L)'
;MKKMLAWLLAALMLCAGAAQADQTARVDHDALALDGQWAEGQMRPDEYHYFPFTLEQPGKLTARVQSFYANASFELLDADLVSWARVYVYGSQGAPGTEDLAYYLEPGNYYVRSNGDSSTQGDFRVKLSFAPCACDEAAGNDDYHGAQTLPSGETLSGVLTQWDEFDYYSFTLPAETEVYLTVNFEADGQQMFVLYDGDMVEIKTEYDLHGYAEEMQLAAGTYYLAIRGEKGPYTLKAIY
;
A
#
# COMPACT_ATOMS: atom_id res chain seq x y z
N MET A 1 -69.48 -28.33 21.13
CA MET A 1 -68.48 -27.35 20.84
C MET A 1 -67.18 -27.68 21.57
N LYS A 2 -66.45 -28.68 21.18
CA LYS A 2 -65.13 -29.07 21.73
C LYS A 2 -64.48 -30.07 20.75
N LYS A 3 -63.98 -29.58 19.61
CA LYS A 3 -63.11 -30.35 18.69
C LYS A 3 -62.64 -29.46 17.55
N MET A 4 -61.94 -28.39 17.85
CA MET A 4 -61.21 -27.58 16.84
C MET A 4 -60.02 -26.83 17.45
N LEU A 5 -59.14 -27.54 18.16
CA LEU A 5 -57.95 -26.91 18.68
C LEU A 5 -56.74 -27.88 18.76
N ALA A 6 -56.59 -28.70 17.75
CA ALA A 6 -55.50 -29.71 17.77
C ALA A 6 -54.71 -29.81 16.45
N TRP A 7 -54.81 -28.84 15.52
CA TRP A 7 -54.12 -28.91 14.22
C TRP A 7 -53.30 -27.66 13.88
N LEU A 8 -52.90 -26.88 14.86
CA LEU A 8 -52.07 -25.68 14.61
C LEU A 8 -50.70 -25.73 15.29
N LEU A 9 -50.21 -26.88 15.71
CA LEU A 9 -48.91 -27.02 16.39
C LEU A 9 -47.93 -27.98 15.68
N ALA A 10 -48.21 -28.36 14.44
CA ALA A 10 -47.37 -29.32 13.72
C ALA A 10 -46.68 -28.71 12.44
N ALA A 11 -46.72 -27.41 12.23
CA ALA A 11 -46.18 -26.78 11.02
C ALA A 11 -45.10 -25.73 11.30
N LEU A 12 -44.44 -25.75 12.46
CA LEU A 12 -43.36 -24.81 12.79
C LEU A 12 -42.06 -25.51 13.19
N MET A 13 -41.81 -26.66 12.67
CA MET A 13 -40.53 -27.37 12.86
C MET A 13 -39.96 -27.92 11.54
N LEU A 14 -39.76 -27.07 10.56
CA LEU A 14 -38.96 -27.40 9.38
C LEU A 14 -38.60 -26.13 8.62
N CYS A 15 -37.66 -25.37 9.10
CA CYS A 15 -36.77 -24.47 8.34
C CYS A 15 -35.76 -23.79 9.27
N ALA A 16 -35.14 -24.58 10.18
CA ALA A 16 -33.86 -24.18 10.75
C ALA A 16 -32.78 -25.01 10.07
N GLY A 17 -32.75 -25.01 8.76
CA GLY A 17 -31.53 -25.21 8.01
C GLY A 17 -30.70 -23.97 8.25
N ALA A 18 -29.93 -23.98 9.36
CA ALA A 18 -28.85 -23.05 9.53
C ALA A 18 -27.97 -23.23 8.29
N ALA A 19 -27.95 -22.22 7.42
CA ALA A 19 -26.80 -21.98 6.59
C ALA A 19 -25.66 -21.86 7.60
N GLN A 20 -24.89 -22.91 7.81
CA GLN A 20 -23.55 -22.79 8.36
C GLN A 20 -22.83 -21.89 7.36
N ALA A 21 -22.80 -20.59 7.65
CA ALA A 21 -21.82 -19.72 7.07
C ALA A 21 -20.49 -20.42 7.36
N ASP A 22 -19.79 -20.75 6.30
CA ASP A 22 -18.44 -21.29 6.32
C ASP A 22 -17.61 -20.31 7.15
N GLN A 23 -17.50 -20.53 8.46
CA GLN A 23 -16.79 -19.67 9.38
C GLN A 23 -15.33 -20.05 9.26
N THR A 24 -14.66 -19.45 8.28
CA THR A 24 -13.21 -19.49 8.21
C THR A 24 -12.63 -19.03 9.53
N ALA A 25 -11.86 -19.89 10.18
CA ALA A 25 -11.32 -19.60 11.50
C ALA A 25 -10.19 -18.58 11.40
N ARG A 26 -10.25 -17.54 12.22
CA ARG A 26 -9.18 -16.54 12.34
C ARG A 26 -8.14 -17.01 13.36
N VAL A 27 -6.87 -16.98 12.97
CA VAL A 27 -5.71 -17.25 13.82
C VAL A 27 -4.84 -16.01 13.87
N ASP A 28 -4.78 -15.37 15.02
CA ASP A 28 -3.93 -14.20 15.24
C ASP A 28 -2.57 -14.62 15.79
N HIS A 29 -1.51 -14.05 15.25
CA HIS A 29 -0.13 -14.25 15.64
C HIS A 29 0.44 -13.01 16.34
N ASP A 30 1.60 -13.17 16.98
CA ASP A 30 2.37 -12.07 17.50
C ASP A 30 2.84 -11.15 16.37
N ALA A 31 3.12 -9.89 16.72
CA ALA A 31 3.60 -8.89 15.76
C ALA A 31 4.93 -9.32 15.12
N LEU A 32 5.01 -9.18 13.80
CA LEU A 32 6.25 -9.44 13.06
C LEU A 32 7.27 -8.33 13.32
N ALA A 33 8.48 -8.74 13.62
CA ALA A 33 9.63 -7.84 13.62
C ALA A 33 10.07 -7.50 12.17
N LEU A 34 10.55 -6.29 11.98
CA LEU A 34 11.03 -5.79 10.67
C LEU A 34 12.50 -6.13 10.40
N ASP A 35 13.06 -7.09 11.12
CA ASP A 35 14.49 -7.44 11.15
C ASP A 35 14.86 -8.67 10.31
N GLY A 36 13.92 -9.20 9.54
CA GLY A 36 14.11 -10.36 8.67
C GLY A 36 14.08 -11.71 9.39
N GLN A 37 13.59 -11.78 10.63
CA GLN A 37 13.39 -13.03 11.35
C GLN A 37 12.13 -13.76 10.85
N TRP A 38 12.21 -15.10 10.79
CA TRP A 38 11.07 -15.91 10.37
C TRP A 38 10.07 -16.11 11.51
N ALA A 39 8.80 -15.83 11.22
CA ALA A 39 7.66 -16.33 12.00
C ALA A 39 7.07 -17.54 11.28
N GLU A 40 6.81 -18.59 12.02
CA GLU A 40 6.32 -19.86 11.49
C GLU A 40 4.86 -20.07 11.84
N GLY A 41 4.14 -20.79 10.98
CA GLY A 41 2.76 -21.18 11.17
C GLY A 41 2.46 -22.51 10.50
N GLN A 42 1.35 -23.11 10.91
CA GLN A 42 0.84 -24.32 10.29
C GLN A 42 -0.52 -24.00 9.67
N MET A 43 -0.60 -24.08 8.36
CA MET A 43 -1.84 -23.89 7.62
C MET A 43 -2.74 -25.13 7.79
N ARG A 44 -4.00 -24.89 8.09
CA ARG A 44 -5.06 -25.91 8.09
C ARG A 44 -6.19 -25.44 7.18
N PRO A 45 -7.03 -26.37 6.72
CA PRO A 45 -8.20 -25.99 5.93
C PRO A 45 -9.06 -24.95 6.64
N ASP A 46 -9.52 -23.97 5.87
CA ASP A 46 -10.46 -22.93 6.34
C ASP A 46 -9.94 -22.05 7.49
N GLU A 47 -8.61 -21.90 7.62
CA GLU A 47 -7.97 -20.96 8.55
C GLU A 47 -7.33 -19.78 7.82
N TYR A 48 -7.51 -18.58 8.39
CA TYR A 48 -6.77 -17.37 8.04
C TYR A 48 -5.83 -17.00 9.17
N HIS A 49 -4.54 -16.88 8.87
CA HIS A 49 -3.51 -16.47 9.81
C HIS A 49 -3.15 -15.02 9.59
N TYR A 50 -3.21 -14.21 10.65
CA TYR A 50 -2.94 -12.78 10.62
C TYR A 50 -1.67 -12.46 11.42
N PHE A 51 -0.71 -11.84 10.77
CA PHE A 51 0.56 -11.40 11.35
C PHE A 51 0.59 -9.88 11.32
N PRO A 52 0.30 -9.20 12.44
CA PRO A 52 0.36 -7.74 12.49
C PRO A 52 1.78 -7.22 12.44
N PHE A 53 1.97 -6.01 11.91
CA PHE A 53 3.19 -5.24 12.02
C PHE A 53 2.88 -3.74 11.94
N THR A 54 3.82 -2.90 12.39
CA THR A 54 3.67 -1.44 12.38
C THR A 54 4.89 -0.81 11.73
N LEU A 55 4.67 0.18 10.88
CA LEU A 55 5.69 1.06 10.32
C LEU A 55 5.59 2.42 11.00
N GLU A 56 6.72 2.95 11.49
CA GLU A 56 6.77 4.26 12.14
C GLU A 56 7.16 5.38 11.17
N GLN A 57 7.65 5.02 9.98
CA GLN A 57 8.08 5.95 8.94
C GLN A 57 7.84 5.31 7.56
N PRO A 58 7.77 6.10 6.48
CA PRO A 58 7.59 5.56 5.15
C PRO A 58 8.82 4.79 4.69
N GLY A 59 8.61 3.82 3.79
CA GLY A 59 9.73 3.05 3.25
C GLY A 59 9.31 1.78 2.53
N LYS A 60 10.32 1.05 2.06
CA LYS A 60 10.14 -0.20 1.33
C LYS A 60 10.03 -1.38 2.29
N LEU A 61 8.84 -1.96 2.37
CA LEU A 61 8.62 -3.26 2.99
C LEU A 61 8.88 -4.37 1.99
N THR A 62 9.56 -5.43 2.43
CA THR A 62 9.61 -6.72 1.73
C THR A 62 9.13 -7.81 2.66
N ALA A 63 7.99 -8.40 2.35
CA ALA A 63 7.48 -9.58 3.03
C ALA A 63 7.85 -10.82 2.21
N ARG A 64 8.80 -11.61 2.71
CA ARG A 64 9.16 -12.90 2.12
C ARG A 64 8.34 -13.99 2.76
N VAL A 65 7.67 -14.78 1.94
CA VAL A 65 6.76 -15.84 2.36
C VAL A 65 7.19 -17.17 1.78
N GLN A 66 7.04 -18.25 2.56
CA GLN A 66 7.35 -19.60 2.13
C GLN A 66 6.26 -20.56 2.53
N SER A 67 5.93 -21.49 1.62
CA SER A 67 5.07 -22.65 1.92
C SER A 67 5.82 -23.94 1.64
N PHE A 68 5.72 -24.91 2.56
CA PHE A 68 6.46 -26.17 2.47
C PHE A 68 5.66 -27.32 1.86
N TYR A 69 4.33 -27.27 1.88
CA TYR A 69 3.50 -28.38 1.44
C TYR A 69 2.25 -28.02 0.67
N ALA A 70 1.88 -26.76 0.65
CA ALA A 70 0.54 -26.37 0.24
C ALA A 70 0.58 -25.25 -0.79
N ASN A 71 -0.47 -25.20 -1.58
CA ASN A 71 -0.84 -24.00 -2.32
C ASN A 71 -1.39 -23.00 -1.31
N ALA A 72 -0.61 -22.01 -0.96
CA ALA A 72 -1.00 -20.96 -0.04
C ALA A 72 -1.06 -19.61 -0.76
N SER A 73 -2.00 -18.77 -0.38
CA SER A 73 -1.95 -17.36 -0.74
C SER A 73 -1.49 -16.53 0.46
N PHE A 74 -0.73 -15.50 0.17
CA PHE A 74 -0.33 -14.51 1.16
C PHE A 74 -0.75 -13.13 0.65
N GLU A 75 -1.28 -12.34 1.55
CA GLU A 75 -1.82 -11.03 1.25
C GLU A 75 -1.25 -9.99 2.19
N LEU A 76 -1.06 -8.80 1.66
CA LEU A 76 -0.77 -7.61 2.44
C LEU A 76 -2.06 -6.82 2.64
N LEU A 77 -2.40 -6.54 3.89
CA LEU A 77 -3.62 -5.84 4.29
C LEU A 77 -3.27 -4.57 5.06
N ASP A 78 -4.14 -3.58 4.96
CA ASP A 78 -4.12 -2.41 5.85
C ASP A 78 -4.77 -2.68 7.21
N ALA A 79 -4.90 -1.62 8.03
CA ALA A 79 -5.52 -1.68 9.34
C ALA A 79 -7.01 -2.06 9.30
N ASP A 80 -7.70 -1.76 8.21
CA ASP A 80 -9.11 -2.07 7.98
C ASP A 80 -9.31 -3.47 7.35
N LEU A 81 -8.22 -4.24 7.23
CA LEU A 81 -8.16 -5.56 6.62
C LEU A 81 -8.51 -5.58 5.12
N VAL A 82 -8.36 -4.47 4.43
CA VAL A 82 -8.47 -4.40 2.98
C VAL A 82 -7.21 -4.99 2.35
N SER A 83 -7.39 -5.99 1.50
CA SER A 83 -6.28 -6.64 0.77
C SER A 83 -5.96 -5.86 -0.52
N TRP A 84 -4.71 -5.51 -0.70
CA TRP A 84 -4.25 -4.77 -1.88
C TRP A 84 -3.08 -5.43 -2.60
N ALA A 85 -2.52 -6.47 -2.00
CA ALA A 85 -1.49 -7.27 -2.65
C ALA A 85 -1.65 -8.72 -2.29
N ARG A 86 -1.48 -9.61 -3.27
CA ARG A 86 -1.58 -11.06 -3.08
C ARG A 86 -0.55 -11.77 -3.92
N VAL A 87 0.08 -12.79 -3.32
CA VAL A 87 0.90 -13.78 -4.04
C VAL A 87 0.42 -15.19 -3.74
N TYR A 88 0.65 -16.07 -4.68
CA TYR A 88 0.38 -17.51 -4.53
C TYR A 88 1.71 -18.26 -4.44
N VAL A 89 1.85 -19.06 -3.40
CA VAL A 89 3.07 -19.83 -3.15
C VAL A 89 2.76 -21.30 -3.28
N TYR A 90 3.50 -21.95 -4.14
CA TYR A 90 3.35 -23.39 -4.43
C TYR A 90 4.55 -24.14 -3.88
N GLY A 91 4.36 -24.79 -2.72
CA GLY A 91 5.37 -25.63 -2.10
C GLY A 91 5.17 -27.11 -2.40
N SER A 92 6.22 -27.88 -2.20
CA SER A 92 6.19 -29.34 -2.24
C SER A 92 7.06 -29.93 -1.15
N GLN A 93 6.86 -31.20 -0.83
CA GLN A 93 7.67 -31.90 0.16
C GLN A 93 9.16 -31.87 -0.24
N GLY A 94 9.99 -31.22 0.58
CA GLY A 94 11.42 -31.07 0.36
C GLY A 94 11.86 -29.88 -0.50
N ALA A 95 10.92 -29.11 -1.08
CA ALA A 95 11.20 -27.90 -1.83
C ALA A 95 10.15 -26.82 -1.51
N PRO A 96 10.44 -25.89 -0.58
CA PRO A 96 9.49 -24.82 -0.27
C PRO A 96 9.35 -23.87 -1.45
N GLY A 97 8.11 -23.52 -1.77
CA GLY A 97 7.80 -22.36 -2.61
C GLY A 97 8.17 -21.10 -1.87
N THR A 98 8.62 -20.08 -2.60
CA THR A 98 9.02 -18.78 -2.02
C THR A 98 8.56 -17.67 -2.94
N GLU A 99 7.96 -16.63 -2.37
CA GLU A 99 7.58 -15.40 -3.06
C GLU A 99 7.88 -14.19 -2.18
N ASP A 100 8.02 -13.05 -2.81
CA ASP A 100 8.21 -11.75 -2.17
C ASP A 100 7.07 -10.79 -2.53
N LEU A 101 6.53 -10.13 -1.50
CA LEU A 101 5.67 -8.95 -1.61
C LEU A 101 6.52 -7.73 -1.25
N ALA A 102 6.79 -6.85 -2.20
CA ALA A 102 7.63 -5.68 -1.98
C ALA A 102 6.88 -4.40 -2.37
N TYR A 103 6.68 -3.51 -1.39
CA TYR A 103 5.89 -2.29 -1.55
C TYR A 103 6.48 -1.13 -0.76
N TYR A 104 6.32 0.09 -1.29
CA TYR A 104 6.55 1.31 -0.54
C TYR A 104 5.27 1.66 0.22
N LEU A 105 5.38 1.85 1.53
CA LEU A 105 4.27 2.01 2.45
C LEU A 105 4.46 3.23 3.32
N GLU A 106 3.33 3.86 3.68
CA GLU A 106 3.24 4.90 4.69
C GLU A 106 3.42 4.34 6.12
N PRO A 107 3.67 5.22 7.12
CA PRO A 107 3.54 4.85 8.52
C PRO A 107 2.13 4.33 8.80
N GLY A 108 2.03 3.22 9.52
CA GLY A 108 0.72 2.62 9.81
C GLY A 108 0.77 1.22 10.36
N ASN A 109 -0.41 0.68 10.62
CA ASN A 109 -0.61 -0.70 11.05
C ASN A 109 -1.06 -1.56 9.87
N TYR A 110 -0.45 -2.71 9.73
CA TYR A 110 -0.63 -3.61 8.59
C TYR A 110 -0.68 -5.05 9.05
N TYR A 111 -1.09 -5.92 8.14
CA TYR A 111 -1.06 -7.36 8.36
C TYR A 111 -0.50 -8.08 7.14
N VAL A 112 0.28 -9.13 7.37
CA VAL A 112 0.40 -10.21 6.40
C VAL A 112 -0.63 -11.27 6.76
N ARG A 113 -1.51 -11.61 5.83
CA ARG A 113 -2.48 -12.68 5.99
C ARG A 113 -2.09 -13.87 5.15
N SER A 114 -2.05 -15.06 5.72
CA SER A 114 -1.94 -16.27 4.94
C SER A 114 -3.26 -17.03 4.93
N ASN A 115 -3.53 -17.69 3.82
CA ASN A 115 -4.73 -18.44 3.58
C ASN A 115 -4.40 -19.67 2.71
N GLY A 116 -4.99 -20.81 3.07
CA GLY A 116 -5.05 -22.01 2.24
C GLY A 116 -6.47 -22.23 1.73
N ASP A 117 -6.62 -23.05 0.71
CA ASP A 117 -7.91 -23.57 0.31
C ASP A 117 -8.41 -24.66 1.30
N SER A 118 -9.62 -25.16 1.08
CA SER A 118 -10.24 -26.19 1.93
C SER A 118 -9.47 -27.55 1.96
N SER A 119 -8.46 -27.72 1.12
CA SER A 119 -7.59 -28.89 1.07
C SER A 119 -6.16 -28.60 1.52
N THR A 120 -5.84 -27.32 1.77
CA THR A 120 -4.48 -26.87 2.10
C THR A 120 -4.11 -27.24 3.53
N GLN A 121 -3.03 -27.98 3.68
CA GLN A 121 -2.44 -28.29 4.99
C GLN A 121 -0.93 -28.35 4.87
N GLY A 122 -0.22 -27.68 5.78
CA GLY A 122 1.24 -27.73 5.83
C GLY A 122 1.86 -26.54 6.54
N ASP A 123 3.16 -26.62 6.70
CA ASP A 123 3.92 -25.56 7.36
C ASP A 123 4.19 -24.41 6.39
N PHE A 124 4.19 -23.21 6.92
CA PHE A 124 4.58 -22.00 6.21
C PHE A 124 5.39 -21.09 7.14
N ARG A 125 6.05 -20.09 6.55
CA ARG A 125 6.70 -19.04 7.31
C ARG A 125 6.71 -17.72 6.59
N VAL A 126 6.76 -16.65 7.37
CA VAL A 126 6.78 -15.25 6.92
C VAL A 126 7.92 -14.52 7.60
N LYS A 127 8.59 -13.65 6.89
CA LYS A 127 9.51 -12.67 7.49
C LYS A 127 9.37 -11.33 6.79
N LEU A 128 9.60 -10.26 7.55
CA LEU A 128 9.64 -8.90 7.04
C LEU A 128 11.05 -8.35 7.08
N SER A 129 11.40 -7.59 6.06
CA SER A 129 12.53 -6.66 6.09
C SER A 129 12.04 -5.30 5.64
N PHE A 130 12.51 -4.25 6.29
CA PHE A 130 12.09 -2.89 6.03
C PHE A 130 13.30 -2.00 5.80
N ALA A 131 13.25 -1.21 4.73
CA ALA A 131 14.22 -0.19 4.42
C ALA A 131 13.50 1.17 4.45
N PRO A 132 13.72 1.98 5.51
CA PRO A 132 13.11 3.29 5.60
C PRO A 132 13.60 4.20 4.48
N CYS A 133 12.71 5.02 3.94
CA CYS A 133 13.08 6.14 3.10
C CYS A 133 13.31 7.37 3.98
N ALA A 134 14.44 8.05 3.78
CA ALA A 134 14.59 9.39 4.32
C ALA A 134 13.82 10.33 3.38
N CYS A 135 12.67 10.83 3.83
CA CYS A 135 11.88 11.79 3.07
C CYS A 135 11.57 13.02 3.93
N ASP A 136 11.52 14.19 3.27
CA ASP A 136 11.14 15.46 3.85
C ASP A 136 9.66 15.76 3.65
N GLU A 137 8.95 14.78 3.14
CA GLU A 137 7.56 14.87 2.75
C GLU A 137 6.65 15.09 3.97
N ALA A 138 5.74 16.06 3.84
CA ALA A 138 4.71 16.28 4.84
C ALA A 138 3.54 15.33 4.60
N ALA A 139 3.06 14.69 5.63
CA ALA A 139 1.87 13.85 5.54
C ALA A 139 0.66 14.66 5.02
N GLY A 140 -0.06 14.10 4.02
CA GLY A 140 -1.28 14.68 3.49
C GLY A 140 -1.10 15.67 2.33
N ASN A 141 0.02 15.58 1.60
CA ASN A 141 0.24 16.29 0.35
C ASN A 141 -0.36 15.57 -0.89
N ASP A 142 -1.27 14.59 -0.68
CA ASP A 142 -1.94 13.82 -1.73
C ASP A 142 -2.90 14.65 -2.60
N ASP A 143 -3.23 15.86 -2.18
CA ASP A 143 -4.01 16.82 -2.95
C ASP A 143 -3.40 18.24 -2.90
N TYR A 144 -3.81 19.11 -3.83
CA TYR A 144 -3.26 20.46 -3.94
C TYR A 144 -3.61 21.39 -2.76
N HIS A 145 -4.65 21.08 -1.94
CA HIS A 145 -4.96 21.84 -0.73
C HIS A 145 -3.98 21.52 0.40
N GLY A 146 -3.44 20.30 0.42
CA GLY A 146 -2.40 19.85 1.32
C GLY A 146 -0.98 20.07 0.77
N ALA A 147 -0.82 20.69 -0.39
CA ALA A 147 0.47 20.83 -1.07
C ALA A 147 1.56 21.37 -0.15
N GLN A 148 2.68 20.64 -0.06
CA GLN A 148 3.84 21.06 0.71
C GLN A 148 4.55 22.23 0.06
N THR A 149 4.96 23.22 0.86
CA THR A 149 5.75 24.33 0.33
C THR A 149 7.12 23.84 -0.13
N LEU A 150 7.51 24.20 -1.36
CA LEU A 150 8.83 23.95 -1.94
C LEU A 150 9.68 25.23 -1.84
N PRO A 151 10.60 25.33 -0.86
CA PRO A 151 11.42 26.52 -0.69
C PRO A 151 12.42 26.69 -1.84
N SER A 152 12.69 27.93 -2.25
CA SER A 152 13.66 28.19 -3.31
C SER A 152 15.05 27.72 -2.94
N GLY A 153 15.64 26.91 -3.82
CA GLY A 153 17.01 26.42 -3.69
C GLY A 153 17.19 25.22 -2.76
N GLU A 154 16.17 24.80 -2.03
CA GLU A 154 16.20 23.57 -1.23
C GLU A 154 15.84 22.36 -2.08
N THR A 155 16.47 21.21 -1.80
CA THR A 155 16.07 19.93 -2.37
C THR A 155 15.20 19.24 -1.36
N LEU A 156 13.99 18.87 -1.75
CA LEU A 156 13.11 18.00 -0.95
C LEU A 156 13.18 16.58 -1.49
N SER A 157 13.03 15.62 -0.59
CA SER A 157 12.87 14.21 -0.91
C SER A 157 11.48 13.73 -0.53
N GLY A 158 10.85 12.97 -1.41
CA GLY A 158 9.56 12.33 -1.20
C GLY A 158 9.58 10.86 -1.58
N VAL A 159 8.51 10.16 -1.30
CA VAL A 159 8.33 8.76 -1.67
C VAL A 159 6.88 8.51 -2.10
N LEU A 160 6.68 8.18 -3.37
CA LEU A 160 5.38 7.68 -3.83
C LEU A 160 5.12 6.32 -3.21
N THR A 161 4.12 6.24 -2.37
CA THR A 161 3.71 4.99 -1.71
C THR A 161 2.60 4.29 -2.48
N GLN A 162 2.18 3.13 -2.00
CA GLN A 162 1.13 2.35 -2.68
C GLN A 162 -0.22 3.10 -2.76
N TRP A 163 -0.45 4.06 -1.86
CA TRP A 163 -1.71 4.79 -1.77
C TRP A 163 -1.72 6.10 -2.53
N ASP A 164 -0.55 6.69 -2.76
CA ASP A 164 -0.46 8.01 -3.37
C ASP A 164 -0.78 7.93 -4.84
N GLU A 165 -1.76 8.67 -5.26
CA GLU A 165 -1.95 8.94 -6.67
C GLU A 165 -1.04 10.07 -7.13
N PHE A 166 -0.89 11.09 -6.28
CA PHE A 166 -0.03 12.27 -6.50
C PHE A 166 0.51 12.78 -5.18
N ASP A 167 1.73 13.36 -5.23
CA ASP A 167 2.28 14.22 -4.20
C ASP A 167 2.31 15.64 -4.73
N TYR A 168 1.73 16.59 -3.97
CA TYR A 168 1.64 17.99 -4.38
C TYR A 168 2.60 18.88 -3.59
N TYR A 169 3.29 19.75 -4.34
CA TYR A 169 4.15 20.81 -3.81
C TYR A 169 3.70 22.15 -4.34
N SER A 170 3.98 23.22 -3.59
CA SER A 170 3.62 24.58 -4.01
C SER A 170 4.76 25.55 -3.80
N PHE A 171 4.84 26.57 -4.66
CA PHE A 171 5.73 27.72 -4.50
C PHE A 171 5.05 29.00 -5.02
N THR A 172 5.49 30.17 -4.54
CA THR A 172 4.89 31.45 -4.91
C THR A 172 5.96 32.41 -5.39
N LEU A 173 5.72 33.01 -6.55
CA LEU A 173 6.57 34.02 -7.17
C LEU A 173 5.98 35.41 -6.93
N PRO A 174 6.73 36.38 -6.33
CA PRO A 174 6.23 37.73 -6.10
C PRO A 174 6.24 38.56 -7.39
N ALA A 175 6.99 38.16 -8.40
CA ALA A 175 7.13 38.83 -9.70
C ALA A 175 7.41 37.81 -10.78
N GLU A 176 7.38 38.20 -12.04
CA GLU A 176 7.85 37.36 -13.15
C GLU A 176 9.31 36.96 -12.90
N THR A 177 9.57 35.68 -12.90
CA THR A 177 10.84 35.07 -12.47
C THR A 177 11.22 33.89 -13.37
N GLU A 178 12.50 33.76 -13.66
CA GLU A 178 13.06 32.53 -14.23
C GLU A 178 13.15 31.46 -13.14
N VAL A 179 12.50 30.32 -13.36
CA VAL A 179 12.46 29.20 -12.44
C VAL A 179 13.23 28.03 -13.03
N TYR A 180 14.21 27.53 -12.30
CA TYR A 180 14.89 26.27 -12.62
C TYR A 180 14.29 25.14 -11.79
N LEU A 181 13.62 24.19 -12.44
CA LEU A 181 12.96 23.06 -11.81
C LEU A 181 13.71 21.77 -12.11
N THR A 182 13.96 20.95 -11.08
CA THR A 182 14.50 19.60 -11.22
C THR A 182 13.64 18.59 -10.46
N VAL A 183 13.42 17.42 -11.08
CA VAL A 183 12.79 16.26 -10.47
C VAL A 183 13.60 15.03 -10.85
N ASN A 184 13.95 14.17 -9.88
CA ASN A 184 14.69 12.93 -10.13
C ASN A 184 13.98 11.78 -9.42
N PHE A 185 13.80 10.67 -10.12
CA PHE A 185 13.17 9.46 -9.62
C PHE A 185 14.20 8.35 -9.49
N GLU A 186 14.11 7.55 -8.43
CA GLU A 186 14.97 6.38 -8.23
C GLU A 186 14.36 5.10 -8.84
N ALA A 187 13.03 5.05 -8.98
CA ALA A 187 12.34 3.93 -9.58
C ALA A 187 12.38 4.00 -11.12
N ASP A 188 12.62 2.87 -11.76
CA ASP A 188 12.40 2.71 -13.19
C ASP A 188 10.90 2.58 -13.45
N GLY A 189 10.43 3.18 -14.55
CA GLY A 189 9.04 3.07 -14.96
C GLY A 189 8.44 4.38 -15.45
N GLN A 190 7.12 4.42 -15.51
CA GLN A 190 6.38 5.60 -15.98
C GLN A 190 6.26 6.63 -14.87
N GLN A 191 7.18 7.59 -14.88
CA GLN A 191 7.19 8.73 -13.98
C GLN A 191 6.64 9.96 -14.69
N MET A 192 5.93 10.80 -13.95
CA MET A 192 5.31 12.01 -14.48
C MET A 192 5.39 13.13 -13.45
N PHE A 193 5.58 14.36 -13.92
CA PHE A 193 5.17 15.52 -13.16
C PHE A 193 4.23 16.41 -13.97
N VAL A 194 3.43 17.19 -13.26
CA VAL A 194 2.55 18.20 -13.84
C VAL A 194 2.75 19.51 -13.09
N LEU A 195 3.00 20.59 -13.81
CA LEU A 195 3.04 21.95 -13.27
C LEU A 195 1.71 22.65 -13.57
N TYR A 196 1.07 23.18 -12.54
CA TYR A 196 -0.16 23.96 -12.61
C TYR A 196 0.06 25.40 -12.15
N ASP A 197 -0.79 26.32 -12.63
CA ASP A 197 -0.91 27.65 -12.03
C ASP A 197 -1.81 27.64 -10.78
N GLY A 198 -2.03 28.83 -10.20
CA GLY A 198 -2.84 29.01 -8.99
C GLY A 198 -4.33 28.65 -9.15
N ASP A 199 -4.83 28.59 -10.37
CA ASP A 199 -6.19 28.18 -10.72
C ASP A 199 -6.28 26.71 -11.13
N MET A 200 -5.21 25.93 -10.91
CA MET A 200 -5.06 24.53 -11.30
C MET A 200 -5.18 24.31 -12.81
N VAL A 201 -4.77 25.27 -13.61
CA VAL A 201 -4.62 25.12 -15.05
C VAL A 201 -3.24 24.55 -15.34
N GLU A 202 -3.20 23.47 -16.10
CA GLU A 202 -1.95 22.81 -16.50
C GLU A 202 -1.11 23.75 -17.38
N ILE A 203 0.13 23.97 -16.95
CA ILE A 203 1.15 24.72 -17.70
C ILE A 203 2.04 23.76 -18.46
N LYS A 204 2.41 22.65 -17.80
CA LYS A 204 3.34 21.68 -18.35
C LYS A 204 3.12 20.29 -17.76
N THR A 205 3.26 19.28 -18.61
CA THR A 205 3.27 17.87 -18.21
C THR A 205 4.42 17.17 -18.93
N GLU A 206 5.20 16.39 -18.20
CA GLU A 206 6.25 15.54 -18.72
C GLU A 206 6.09 14.11 -18.25
N TYR A 207 6.39 13.15 -19.13
CA TYR A 207 6.19 11.72 -18.95
C TYR A 207 7.48 10.93 -19.14
N ASP A 208 7.49 9.68 -18.67
CA ASP A 208 8.59 8.72 -18.84
C ASP A 208 9.94 9.22 -18.33
N LEU A 209 9.91 9.87 -17.16
CA LEU A 209 11.06 10.54 -16.59
C LEU A 209 11.89 9.59 -15.71
N HIS A 210 13.22 9.59 -15.93
CA HIS A 210 14.19 9.19 -14.90
C HIS A 210 14.71 10.41 -14.14
N GLY A 211 14.76 11.57 -14.81
CA GLY A 211 15.10 12.85 -14.26
C GLY A 211 14.69 13.95 -15.22
N TYR A 212 14.37 15.09 -14.66
CA TYR A 212 13.93 16.27 -15.39
C TYR A 212 14.68 17.50 -14.87
N ALA A 213 15.06 18.37 -15.76
CA ALA A 213 15.66 19.67 -15.45
C ALA A 213 15.33 20.66 -16.56
N GLU A 214 14.67 21.76 -16.20
CA GLU A 214 14.31 22.82 -17.17
C GLU A 214 14.28 24.20 -16.52
N GLU A 215 14.63 25.21 -17.31
CA GLU A 215 14.43 26.62 -17.00
C GLU A 215 13.18 27.13 -17.71
N MET A 216 12.32 27.85 -17.00
CA MET A 216 11.10 28.41 -17.53
C MET A 216 10.81 29.79 -16.95
N GLN A 217 10.28 30.71 -17.78
CA GLN A 217 9.84 31.99 -17.32
C GLN A 217 8.39 31.93 -16.85
N LEU A 218 8.16 32.19 -15.56
CA LEU A 218 6.84 32.16 -14.95
C LEU A 218 6.44 33.56 -14.45
N ALA A 219 5.17 33.92 -14.62
CA ALA A 219 4.62 35.16 -14.11
C ALA A 219 4.55 35.20 -12.58
N ALA A 220 4.24 36.33 -11.97
CA ALA A 220 3.92 36.42 -10.56
C ALA A 220 2.67 35.58 -10.27
N GLY A 221 2.72 34.71 -9.23
CA GLY A 221 1.61 33.80 -8.87
C GLY A 221 2.02 32.63 -8.00
N THR A 222 1.03 31.84 -7.60
CA THR A 222 1.25 30.56 -6.93
C THR A 222 1.22 29.43 -7.97
N TYR A 223 2.06 28.47 -7.79
CA TYR A 223 2.21 27.30 -8.67
C TYR A 223 2.15 26.02 -7.86
N TYR A 224 1.61 24.97 -8.47
CA TYR A 224 1.55 23.63 -7.90
C TYR A 224 2.29 22.65 -8.79
N LEU A 225 3.10 21.81 -8.18
CA LEU A 225 3.80 20.72 -8.83
C LEU A 225 3.24 19.40 -8.31
N ALA A 226 2.69 18.57 -9.17
CA ALA A 226 2.20 17.24 -8.85
C ALA A 226 3.18 16.18 -9.37
N ILE A 227 3.59 15.28 -8.50
CA ILE A 227 4.46 14.14 -8.79
C ILE A 227 3.62 12.87 -8.78
N ARG A 228 3.80 12.02 -9.81
CA ARG A 228 3.08 10.76 -9.96
C ARG A 228 3.95 9.73 -10.66
N GLY A 229 3.68 8.43 -10.42
CA GLY A 229 4.30 7.36 -11.19
C GLY A 229 4.46 6.04 -10.44
N GLU A 230 5.45 5.28 -10.84
CA GLU A 230 5.86 4.07 -10.15
C GLU A 230 6.31 4.39 -8.73
N LYS A 231 5.98 3.48 -7.81
CA LYS A 231 6.18 3.68 -6.39
C LYS A 231 7.65 3.63 -6.01
N GLY A 232 8.09 4.64 -5.26
CA GLY A 232 9.49 4.75 -4.85
C GLY A 232 9.93 6.18 -4.54
N PRO A 233 11.19 6.33 -4.08
CA PRO A 233 11.74 7.62 -3.72
C PRO A 233 11.96 8.53 -4.94
N TYR A 234 11.83 9.82 -4.70
CA TYR A 234 12.18 10.88 -5.65
C TYR A 234 12.75 12.10 -4.93
N THR A 235 13.38 12.98 -5.68
CA THR A 235 13.80 14.29 -5.20
C THR A 235 13.33 15.39 -6.14
N LEU A 236 13.04 16.55 -5.58
CA LEU A 236 12.64 17.72 -6.35
C LEU A 236 13.30 18.99 -5.79
N LYS A 237 13.47 20.00 -6.67
CA LYS A 237 14.02 21.30 -6.32
C LYS A 237 13.52 22.35 -7.29
N ALA A 238 13.15 23.51 -6.76
CA ALA A 238 12.92 24.71 -7.54
C ALA A 238 13.89 25.83 -7.10
N ILE A 239 14.47 26.56 -8.05
CA ILE A 239 15.28 27.75 -7.79
C ILE A 239 14.55 28.91 -8.49
N TYR A 240 14.18 29.92 -7.71
CA TYR A 240 13.44 31.10 -8.17
C TYR A 240 13.77 32.35 -7.35
#